data_b02068470f698cd134b0e41c1e104ee1
#
_entry.id   b02068470f698cd134b0e41c1e104ee1
#
_cell.length_a   1.000
_cell.length_b   1.000
_cell.length_c   1.000
_cell.angle_alpha   90.00
_cell.angle_beta   90.00
_cell.angle_gamma   90.00
#
_symmetry.space_group_name_H-M   'P 1'
#
loop_
_entity.id
_entity.type
_entity.pdbx_description
1 polymer ?
#
loop_
_entity_poly.entity_id
_entity_poly.type
_entity_poly.pdbx_seq_one_letter_code
_entity_poly.pdbx_strand_id
1 'polypeptide(L)'
;MQQIDVMVAGGGLWGCTLARVLAEAGRKVLVLEKRAVLGGNVRCETDPETGIEVHAYGSHIFHTHLDDVWAFVNRFTAFNGYQHKVLARYNGRTYFLPLGLALVNQF
;
A
#
# COMPACT_ATOMS: atom_id res chain seq x y z
N MET A 1 33.04 14.66 -0.57
CA MET A 1 31.96 13.80 -0.01
C MET A 1 30.70 14.63 0.06
N GLN A 2 29.60 14.10 -0.38
CA GLN A 2 28.30 14.79 -0.29
C GLN A 2 27.81 14.71 1.16
N GLN A 3 27.57 15.84 1.79
CA GLN A 3 27.08 15.88 3.18
C GLN A 3 25.62 15.45 3.19
N ILE A 4 25.25 14.50 4.04
CA ILE A 4 23.89 14.00 4.26
C ILE A 4 23.38 14.59 5.58
N ASP A 5 22.18 15.16 5.58
CA ASP A 5 21.57 15.76 6.77
C ASP A 5 20.82 14.71 7.60
N VAL A 6 20.14 13.77 6.91
CA VAL A 6 19.29 12.74 7.56
C VAL A 6 19.47 11.39 6.88
N MET A 7 19.59 10.35 7.69
CA MET A 7 19.57 8.96 7.24
C MET A 7 18.30 8.28 7.71
N VAL A 8 17.55 7.68 6.78
CA VAL A 8 16.31 6.94 7.04
C VAL A 8 16.57 5.45 6.83
N ALA A 9 16.39 4.65 7.86
CA ALA A 9 16.55 3.20 7.80
C ALA A 9 15.20 2.55 7.43
N GLY A 10 15.15 1.92 6.27
CA GLY A 10 13.99 1.25 5.71
C GLY A 10 13.27 2.10 4.64
N GLY A 11 13.09 1.50 3.46
CA GLY A 11 12.41 2.09 2.30
C GLY A 11 10.96 1.61 2.13
N GLY A 12 10.27 1.34 3.23
CA GLY A 12 8.82 1.10 3.22
C GLY A 12 8.03 2.40 3.10
N LEU A 13 6.70 2.30 3.17
CA LEU A 13 5.80 3.45 3.00
C LEU A 13 6.14 4.61 3.94
N TRP A 14 6.38 4.32 5.22
CA TRP A 14 6.76 5.34 6.21
C TRP A 14 8.09 6.01 5.88
N GLY A 15 9.14 5.22 5.61
CA GLY A 15 10.47 5.76 5.31
C GLY A 15 10.51 6.58 4.03
N CYS A 16 9.82 6.14 2.98
CA CYS A 16 9.69 6.89 1.73
C CYS A 16 8.93 8.20 1.94
N THR A 17 7.84 8.18 2.71
CA THR A 17 7.07 9.38 3.04
C THR A 17 7.90 10.39 3.82
N LEU A 18 8.60 9.94 4.88
CA LEU A 18 9.47 10.80 5.67
C LEU A 18 10.60 11.40 4.82
N ALA A 19 11.25 10.57 4.01
CA ALA A 19 12.34 11.02 3.13
C ALA A 19 11.84 12.08 2.14
N ARG A 20 10.63 11.89 1.57
CA ARG A 20 10.02 12.84 0.65
C ARG A 20 9.73 14.18 1.31
N VAL A 21 9.10 14.17 2.48
CA VAL A 21 8.78 15.40 3.22
C VAL A 21 10.03 16.17 3.63
N LEU A 22 11.07 15.46 4.10
CA LEU A 22 12.35 16.07 4.45
C LEU A 22 13.07 16.64 3.23
N ALA A 23 13.04 15.96 2.10
CA ALA A 23 13.64 16.44 0.86
C ALA A 23 12.92 17.69 0.33
N GLU A 24 11.60 17.75 0.42
CA GLU A 24 10.81 18.94 0.08
C GLU A 24 11.13 20.14 1.01
N ALA A 25 11.52 19.86 2.26
CA ALA A 25 12.02 20.85 3.21
C ALA A 25 13.51 21.19 2.99
N GLY A 26 14.11 20.78 1.88
CA GLY A 26 15.49 21.11 1.48
C GLY A 26 16.57 20.28 2.19
N ARG A 27 16.20 19.20 2.89
CA ARG A 27 17.18 18.32 3.55
C ARG A 27 17.76 17.29 2.57
N LYS A 28 19.05 17.01 2.69
CA LYS A 28 19.71 15.93 1.97
C LYS A 28 19.49 14.62 2.71
N VAL A 29 18.64 13.77 2.16
CA VAL A 29 18.20 12.52 2.80
C VAL A 29 18.81 11.32 2.10
N LEU A 30 19.34 10.38 2.89
CA LEU A 30 19.77 9.07 2.45
C LEU A 30 18.81 8.01 3.00
N VAL A 31 18.19 7.23 2.13
CA VAL A 31 17.38 6.07 2.51
C VAL A 31 18.21 4.80 2.36
N LEU A 32 18.29 4.02 3.43
CA LEU A 32 18.94 2.71 3.43
C LEU A 32 17.88 1.62 3.47
N GLU A 33 17.84 0.77 2.44
CA GLU A 33 16.94 -0.38 2.37
C GLU A 33 17.76 -1.66 2.23
N LYS A 34 17.44 -2.68 3.03
CA LYS A 34 18.13 -3.97 2.99
C LYS A 34 17.74 -4.85 1.81
N ARG A 35 16.57 -4.63 1.25
CA ARG A 35 16.07 -5.33 0.06
C ARG A 35 16.53 -4.62 -1.20
N ALA A 36 16.55 -5.32 -2.32
CA ALA A 36 16.91 -4.74 -3.62
C ALA A 36 15.88 -3.72 -4.15
N VAL A 37 14.72 -3.62 -3.53
CA VAL A 37 13.60 -2.79 -3.95
C VAL A 37 12.94 -2.08 -2.79
N LEU A 38 12.38 -0.90 -3.08
CA LEU A 38 11.59 -0.11 -2.13
C LEU A 38 10.15 -0.64 -2.01
N GLY A 39 9.38 -0.06 -1.10
CA GLY A 39 7.96 -0.34 -0.91
C GLY A 39 7.65 -1.11 0.37
N GLY A 40 8.61 -1.88 0.92
CA GLY A 40 8.35 -2.64 2.14
C GLY A 40 7.16 -3.60 1.98
N ASN A 41 6.24 -3.59 2.92
CA ASN A 41 5.08 -4.49 2.90
C ASN A 41 3.97 -4.08 1.89
N VAL A 42 4.03 -2.86 1.34
CA VAL A 42 3.08 -2.44 0.29
C VAL A 42 3.61 -2.69 -1.13
N ARG A 43 4.67 -3.47 -1.24
CA ARG A 43 5.23 -3.82 -2.55
C ARG A 43 4.28 -4.69 -3.34
N CYS A 44 4.05 -4.30 -4.59
CA CYS A 44 3.43 -5.13 -5.63
C CYS A 44 4.48 -5.57 -6.64
N GLU A 45 4.19 -6.64 -7.32
CA GLU A 45 4.96 -7.16 -8.46
C GLU A 45 3.99 -7.52 -9.57
N THR A 46 4.35 -7.22 -10.80
CA THR A 46 3.57 -7.66 -11.95
C THR A 46 4.02 -9.07 -12.31
N ASP A 47 3.10 -10.02 -12.30
CA ASP A 47 3.38 -11.38 -12.78
C ASP A 47 3.71 -11.35 -14.28
N PRO A 48 4.88 -11.86 -14.68
CA PRO A 48 5.34 -11.71 -16.05
C PRO A 48 4.56 -12.53 -17.09
N GLU A 49 3.86 -13.57 -16.66
CA GLU A 49 3.09 -14.44 -17.56
C GLU A 49 1.67 -13.92 -17.77
N THR A 50 1.05 -13.39 -16.73
CA THR A 50 -0.36 -12.98 -16.74
C THR A 50 -0.56 -11.47 -16.80
N GLY A 51 0.47 -10.68 -16.47
CA GLY A 51 0.36 -9.22 -16.34
C GLY A 51 -0.45 -8.77 -15.11
N ILE A 52 -0.76 -9.69 -14.20
CA ILE A 52 -1.55 -9.40 -13.00
C ILE A 52 -0.65 -8.82 -11.92
N GLU A 53 -1.13 -7.75 -11.27
CA GLU A 53 -0.48 -7.17 -10.08
C GLU A 53 -0.67 -8.09 -8.88
N VAL A 54 0.45 -8.54 -8.29
CA VAL A 54 0.49 -9.43 -7.13
C VAL A 54 1.02 -8.65 -5.93
N HIS A 55 0.30 -8.71 -4.82
CA HIS A 55 0.75 -8.14 -3.55
C HIS A 55 1.75 -9.08 -2.88
N ALA A 56 3.05 -8.73 -2.91
CA ALA A 56 4.14 -9.62 -2.50
C ALA A 56 4.07 -10.07 -1.02
N TYR A 57 3.45 -9.28 -0.15
CA TYR A 57 3.40 -9.51 1.30
C TYR A 57 1.97 -9.57 1.86
N GLY A 58 1.02 -9.96 1.04
CA GLY A 58 -0.39 -10.04 1.38
C GLY A 58 -1.18 -8.84 0.86
N SER A 59 -2.49 -9.04 0.73
CA SER A 59 -3.36 -8.01 0.16
C SER A 59 -3.38 -6.75 1.03
N HIS A 60 -3.23 -5.62 0.39
CA HIS A 60 -3.29 -4.31 1.00
C HIS A 60 -4.07 -3.37 0.11
N ILE A 61 -4.87 -2.52 0.72
CA ILE A 61 -5.63 -1.46 0.08
C ILE A 61 -5.41 -0.17 0.86
N PHE A 62 -5.38 0.95 0.17
CA PHE A 62 -5.31 2.25 0.82
C PHE A 62 -6.72 2.79 1.05
N HIS A 63 -6.99 3.25 2.26
CA HIS A 63 -8.19 3.99 2.60
C HIS A 63 -7.87 5.06 3.67
N THR A 64 -8.55 6.17 3.62
CA THR A 64 -8.45 7.24 4.62
C THR A 64 -9.72 8.08 4.61
N HIS A 65 -10.05 8.69 5.74
CA HIS A 65 -11.08 9.70 5.88
C HIS A 65 -10.49 11.11 6.08
N LEU A 66 -9.15 11.22 5.99
CA LEU A 66 -8.41 12.47 6.15
C LEU A 66 -8.12 13.08 4.78
N ASP A 67 -8.69 14.25 4.51
CA ASP A 67 -8.57 14.91 3.21
C ASP A 67 -7.13 15.33 2.87
N ASP A 68 -6.36 15.73 3.86
CA ASP A 68 -4.96 16.11 3.70
C ASP A 68 -4.09 14.88 3.33
N VAL A 69 -4.35 13.74 3.94
CA VAL A 69 -3.68 12.48 3.60
C VAL A 69 -4.07 12.04 2.19
N TRP A 70 -5.36 12.13 1.84
CA TRP A 70 -5.85 11.82 0.51
C TRP A 70 -5.21 12.72 -0.55
N ALA A 71 -5.16 14.02 -0.30
CA ALA A 71 -4.49 14.99 -1.18
C ALA A 71 -2.99 14.70 -1.33
N PHE A 72 -2.31 14.33 -0.23
CA PHE A 72 -0.89 14.00 -0.26
C PHE A 72 -0.60 12.78 -1.14
N VAL A 73 -1.32 11.66 -0.95
CA VAL A 73 -1.04 10.43 -1.70
C VAL A 73 -1.37 10.54 -3.18
N ASN A 74 -2.41 11.32 -3.54
CA ASN A 74 -2.77 11.59 -4.94
C ASN A 74 -1.73 12.42 -5.72
N ARG A 75 -0.73 12.97 -5.05
CA ARG A 75 0.44 13.59 -5.72
C ARG A 75 1.35 12.56 -6.40
N PHE A 76 1.27 11.30 -6.01
CA PHE A 76 2.20 10.23 -6.40
C PHE A 76 1.54 9.13 -7.24
N THR A 77 0.26 8.94 -7.09
CA THR A 77 -0.47 7.87 -7.78
C THR A 77 -1.93 8.23 -8.02
N ALA A 78 -2.55 7.55 -8.97
CA ALA A 78 -4.00 7.56 -9.17
C ALA A 78 -4.59 6.27 -8.62
N PHE A 79 -5.65 6.38 -7.84
CA PHE A 79 -6.37 5.23 -7.30
C PHE A 79 -7.47 4.80 -8.26
N ASN A 80 -7.65 3.49 -8.42
CA ASN A 80 -8.60 2.89 -9.37
C ASN A 80 -10.02 2.71 -8.80
N GLY A 81 -10.28 3.19 -7.57
CA GLY A 81 -11.59 3.04 -6.92
C GLY A 81 -11.93 1.60 -6.53
N TYR A 82 -10.94 0.72 -6.41
CA TYR A 82 -11.13 -0.67 -6.03
C TYR A 82 -11.88 -0.80 -4.69
N GLN A 83 -12.96 -1.59 -4.71
CA GLN A 83 -13.72 -1.93 -3.51
C GLN A 83 -13.45 -3.37 -3.12
N HIS A 84 -12.85 -3.56 -1.96
CA HIS A 84 -12.51 -4.88 -1.45
C HIS A 84 -13.77 -5.66 -1.06
N LYS A 85 -13.89 -6.88 -1.58
CA LYS A 85 -14.98 -7.81 -1.24
C LYS A 85 -14.36 -9.10 -0.74
N VAL A 86 -14.74 -9.51 0.45
CA VAL A 86 -14.32 -10.77 1.04
C VAL A 86 -15.42 -11.80 0.88
N LEU A 87 -15.06 -12.96 0.36
CA LEU A 87 -15.97 -14.09 0.20
C LEU A 87 -15.44 -15.27 1.02
N ALA A 88 -16.33 -15.92 1.75
CA ALA A 88 -16.04 -17.19 2.41
C ALA A 88 -16.70 -18.33 1.66
N ARG A 89 -16.01 -19.46 1.50
CA ARG A 89 -16.59 -20.69 0.93
C ARG A 89 -16.72 -21.74 2.02
N TYR A 90 -17.94 -22.24 2.22
CA TYR A 90 -18.26 -23.27 3.18
C TYR A 90 -19.31 -24.23 2.60
N ASN A 91 -19.07 -25.52 2.72
CA ASN A 91 -19.95 -26.60 2.20
C ASN A 91 -20.42 -26.35 0.73
N GLY A 92 -19.47 -25.94 -0.14
CA GLY A 92 -19.76 -25.69 -1.55
C GLY A 92 -20.51 -24.39 -1.86
N ARG A 93 -20.94 -23.63 -0.85
CA ARG A 93 -21.61 -22.33 -1.00
C ARG A 93 -20.66 -21.18 -0.73
N THR A 94 -20.91 -20.04 -1.37
CA THR A 94 -20.14 -18.81 -1.19
C THR A 94 -20.96 -17.79 -0.42
N TYR A 95 -20.33 -17.17 0.59
CA TYR A 95 -20.94 -16.21 1.50
C TYR A 95 -20.21 -14.89 1.44
N PHE A 96 -20.91 -13.79 1.57
CA PHE A 96 -20.33 -12.45 1.67
C PHE A 96 -19.86 -12.14 3.11
N LEU A 97 -18.68 -11.57 3.24
CA LEU A 97 -18.16 -11.04 4.51
C LEU A 97 -17.95 -9.52 4.38
N PRO A 98 -17.98 -8.75 5.48
CA PRO A 98 -18.28 -9.14 6.85
C PRO A 98 -19.77 -9.46 7.09
N LEU A 99 -20.08 -9.91 8.30
CA LEU A 99 -21.46 -10.17 8.74
C LEU A 99 -22.35 -8.93 8.49
N GLY A 100 -23.40 -9.12 7.70
CA GLY A 100 -24.35 -8.08 7.36
C GLY A 100 -25.63 -8.67 6.78
N LEU A 101 -26.61 -7.84 6.41
CA LEU A 101 -27.89 -8.30 5.86
C LEU A 101 -27.72 -9.22 4.63
N ALA A 102 -26.70 -8.95 3.82
CA ALA A 102 -26.38 -9.79 2.66
C ALA A 102 -26.02 -11.23 3.04
N LEU A 103 -25.35 -11.44 4.19
CA LEU A 103 -25.04 -12.77 4.70
C LEU A 103 -26.27 -13.40 5.36
N VAL A 104 -27.00 -12.63 6.19
CA VAL A 104 -28.20 -13.13 6.91
C VAL A 104 -29.26 -13.61 5.92
N ASN A 105 -29.45 -12.92 4.81
CA ASN A 105 -30.42 -13.30 3.77
C ASN A 105 -29.99 -14.52 2.94
N GLN A 106 -28.80 -15.09 3.17
CA GLN A 106 -28.32 -16.31 2.50
C GLN A 106 -28.61 -17.60 3.30
N PHE A 107 -29.11 -17.47 4.51
CA PHE A 107 -29.57 -18.56 5.37
C PHE A 107 -31.10 -18.60 5.45
#